data_2abcd8c0da287dfb415276f367b89575
#
_entry.id   2abcd8c0da287dfb415276f367b89575
#
_cell.length_a   1.000
_cell.length_b   1.000
_cell.length_c   1.000
_cell.angle_alpha   90.00
_cell.angle_beta   90.00
_cell.angle_gamma   90.00
#
_symmetry.space_group_name_H-M   'P 1'
#
loop_
_entity.id
_entity.type
_entity.pdbx_description
1 polymer ?
#
loop_
_entity_poly.entity_id
_entity_poly.type
_entity_poly.pdbx_seq_one_letter_code
_entity_poly.pdbx_strand_id
1 'polypeptide(L)'
;SYLYSKCIDLSLLADPVLSFKMAFDIEQDWDYLLVEYSTTGADWTILGTAADPNWYNSASTANGIPGAQWTGEGEDTDAEGNTNATLREYSYDLEAFTNETNIVFRFKFFSDQAVVEEGALIDDWVINGTSLSVNNQDLQSSFAVYPNPSNEIFNITWTEQGTAVIVIYDYTGKSILKK
;
A
#
# COMPACT_ATOMS: atom_id res chain seq x y z
N SER A 1 -8.04 -19.67 2.43
CA SER A 1 -8.09 -18.51 3.35
C SER A 1 -7.75 -17.23 2.62
N TYR A 2 -8.20 -16.08 3.15
CA TYR A 2 -7.92 -14.77 2.58
C TYR A 2 -7.58 -13.75 3.67
N LEU A 3 -6.59 -12.88 3.38
CA LEU A 3 -6.26 -11.71 4.20
C LEU A 3 -6.35 -10.45 3.32
N TYR A 4 -7.18 -9.49 3.69
CA TYR A 4 -7.51 -8.32 2.88
C TYR A 4 -6.81 -7.06 3.40
N SER A 5 -6.35 -6.21 2.49
CA SER A 5 -5.97 -4.82 2.80
C SER A 5 -7.22 -3.94 3.03
N LYS A 6 -6.99 -2.72 3.48
CA LYS A 6 -7.98 -1.64 3.31
C LYS A 6 -8.08 -1.26 1.84
N CYS A 7 -9.14 -0.52 1.47
CA CYS A 7 -9.21 0.18 0.19
C CYS A 7 -8.17 1.30 0.16
N ILE A 8 -7.44 1.42 -0.93
CA ILE A 8 -6.28 2.31 -1.09
C ILE A 8 -6.49 3.19 -2.32
N ASP A 9 -6.13 4.44 -2.21
CA ASP A 9 -6.07 5.40 -3.32
C ASP A 9 -4.60 5.56 -3.75
N LEU A 10 -4.23 4.98 -4.88
CA LEU A 10 -2.88 5.08 -5.43
C LEU A 10 -2.68 6.31 -6.31
N SER A 11 -3.75 7.02 -6.68
CA SER A 11 -3.67 8.24 -7.50
C SER A 11 -2.95 9.41 -6.79
N LEU A 12 -2.72 9.28 -5.48
CA LEU A 12 -2.01 10.24 -4.67
C LEU A 12 -0.50 9.96 -4.53
N LEU A 13 -0.01 8.89 -5.16
CA LEU A 13 1.38 8.44 -5.06
C LEU A 13 2.04 8.40 -6.43
N ALA A 14 3.30 8.88 -6.51
CA ALA A 14 4.23 8.52 -7.58
C ALA A 14 5.11 7.37 -7.11
N ASP A 15 5.49 6.52 -8.08
CA ASP A 15 6.36 5.36 -7.85
C ASP A 15 5.90 4.49 -6.67
N PRO A 16 4.61 4.08 -6.60
CA PRO A 16 4.13 3.27 -5.49
C PRO A 16 4.69 1.85 -5.57
N VAL A 17 5.24 1.37 -4.46
CA VAL A 17 5.76 0.01 -4.31
C VAL A 17 5.06 -0.66 -3.14
N LEU A 18 4.48 -1.83 -3.40
CA LEU A 18 4.01 -2.73 -2.37
C LEU A 18 5.20 -3.52 -1.82
N SER A 19 5.36 -3.59 -0.52
CA SER A 19 6.31 -4.50 0.12
C SER A 19 5.73 -5.15 1.37
N PHE A 20 6.26 -6.31 1.71
CA PHE A 20 5.96 -7.04 2.95
C PHE A 20 7.06 -8.06 3.22
N LYS A 21 7.11 -8.53 4.46
CA LYS A 21 7.94 -9.66 4.83
C LYS A 21 7.08 -10.93 4.92
N MET A 22 7.64 -12.03 4.46
CA MET A 22 6.95 -13.32 4.49
C MET A 22 7.93 -14.46 4.71
N ALA A 23 7.53 -15.42 5.54
CA ALA A 23 8.12 -16.74 5.64
C ALA A 23 7.03 -17.75 5.35
N PHE A 24 7.34 -18.83 4.64
CA PHE A 24 6.36 -19.88 4.34
C PHE A 24 7.03 -21.24 4.19
N ASP A 25 6.27 -22.25 4.58
CA ASP A 25 6.55 -23.66 4.41
C ASP A 25 5.21 -24.34 4.14
N ILE A 26 4.99 -24.73 2.87
CA ILE A 26 3.73 -25.25 2.34
C ILE A 26 4.01 -26.35 1.31
N GLU A 27 3.09 -27.26 1.10
CA GLU A 27 3.31 -28.39 0.20
C GLU A 27 3.61 -27.94 -1.25
N GLN A 28 4.78 -28.37 -1.74
CA GLN A 28 5.27 -27.99 -3.08
C GLN A 28 4.28 -28.42 -4.16
N ASP A 29 3.89 -27.49 -5.03
CA ASP A 29 3.00 -27.70 -6.20
C ASP A 29 1.59 -28.24 -5.87
N TRP A 30 1.18 -28.20 -4.60
CA TRP A 30 -0.18 -28.51 -4.15
C TRP A 30 -0.80 -27.33 -3.40
N ASP A 31 -0.08 -26.82 -2.43
CA ASP A 31 -0.47 -25.63 -1.71
C ASP A 31 0.13 -24.38 -2.36
N TYR A 32 -0.57 -23.25 -2.25
CA TYR A 32 -0.05 -22.01 -2.79
C TYR A 32 -0.52 -20.78 -2.01
N LEU A 33 0.33 -19.77 -2.05
CA LEU A 33 0.04 -18.42 -1.62
C LEU A 33 0.23 -17.47 -2.79
N LEU A 34 -0.66 -16.49 -2.95
CA LEU A 34 -0.53 -15.44 -3.96
C LEU A 34 -1.19 -14.15 -3.50
N VAL A 35 -0.89 -13.06 -4.20
CA VAL A 35 -1.56 -11.77 -4.03
C VAL A 35 -2.51 -11.54 -5.19
N GLU A 36 -3.73 -11.17 -4.87
CA GLU A 36 -4.73 -10.69 -5.83
C GLU A 36 -5.08 -9.23 -5.55
N TYR A 37 -5.49 -8.52 -6.57
CA TYR A 37 -6.05 -7.17 -6.45
C TYR A 37 -7.43 -7.08 -7.08
N SER A 38 -8.20 -6.09 -6.65
CA SER A 38 -9.50 -5.72 -7.22
C SER A 38 -9.71 -4.22 -7.13
N THR A 39 -10.22 -3.63 -8.21
CA THR A 39 -10.68 -2.22 -8.27
C THR A 39 -12.20 -2.10 -8.12
N THR A 40 -12.92 -3.21 -8.15
CA THR A 40 -14.38 -3.29 -8.04
C THR A 40 -14.86 -3.88 -6.72
N GLY A 41 -13.97 -4.60 -6.01
CA GLY A 41 -14.31 -5.39 -4.83
C GLY A 41 -14.98 -6.75 -5.16
N ALA A 42 -15.29 -7.02 -6.42
CA ALA A 42 -15.95 -8.24 -6.88
C ALA A 42 -15.05 -9.13 -7.72
N ASP A 43 -14.38 -8.54 -8.71
CA ASP A 43 -13.49 -9.25 -9.62
C ASP A 43 -12.05 -9.20 -9.10
N TRP A 44 -11.39 -10.35 -9.03
CA TRP A 44 -10.05 -10.48 -8.49
C TRP A 44 -9.07 -10.98 -9.55
N THR A 45 -7.95 -10.32 -9.65
CA THR A 45 -6.87 -10.64 -10.60
C THR A 45 -5.59 -10.90 -9.83
N ILE A 46 -4.83 -11.92 -10.24
CA ILE A 46 -3.52 -12.21 -9.66
C ILE A 46 -2.58 -11.04 -9.95
N LEU A 47 -1.87 -10.57 -8.93
CA LEU A 47 -0.89 -9.49 -9.05
C LEU A 47 0.47 -10.07 -9.46
N GLY A 48 0.92 -9.73 -10.66
CA GLY A 48 2.23 -10.14 -11.15
C GLY A 48 2.32 -11.59 -11.61
N THR A 49 3.55 -12.00 -11.87
CA THR A 49 3.92 -13.31 -12.42
C THR A 49 5.20 -13.83 -11.74
N ALA A 50 5.55 -15.08 -11.98
CA ALA A 50 6.83 -15.65 -11.52
C ALA A 50 8.07 -15.10 -12.28
N ALA A 51 7.88 -14.28 -13.30
CA ALA A 51 8.96 -13.59 -13.99
C ALA A 51 9.31 -12.23 -13.37
N ASP A 52 8.45 -11.70 -12.48
CA ASP A 52 8.70 -10.43 -11.81
C ASP A 52 9.79 -10.59 -10.74
N PRO A 53 10.72 -9.64 -10.66
CA PRO A 53 11.81 -9.72 -9.70
C PRO A 53 11.29 -9.65 -8.25
N ASN A 54 11.92 -10.44 -7.37
CA ASN A 54 11.60 -10.44 -5.93
C ASN A 54 10.11 -10.68 -5.63
N TRP A 55 9.46 -11.51 -6.45
CA TRP A 55 8.04 -11.85 -6.36
C TRP A 55 7.85 -13.37 -6.28
N TYR A 56 6.94 -13.97 -7.02
CA TYR A 56 6.64 -15.40 -6.94
C TYR A 56 7.85 -16.30 -7.22
N ASN A 57 7.90 -17.46 -6.56
CA ASN A 57 8.93 -18.46 -6.77
C ASN A 57 8.56 -19.54 -7.77
N SER A 58 7.30 -19.59 -8.24
CA SER A 58 6.82 -20.66 -9.10
C SER A 58 5.89 -20.19 -10.23
N ALA A 59 6.14 -20.69 -11.43
CA ALA A 59 5.25 -20.66 -12.60
C ALA A 59 4.59 -22.03 -12.87
N SER A 60 4.68 -22.97 -11.94
CA SER A 60 4.09 -24.29 -12.07
C SER A 60 2.57 -24.21 -12.18
N THR A 61 2.01 -25.03 -13.04
CA THR A 61 0.55 -25.27 -13.14
C THR A 61 0.21 -26.73 -12.79
N ALA A 62 1.15 -27.44 -12.19
CA ALA A 62 0.92 -28.78 -11.70
C ALA A 62 -0.25 -28.81 -10.71
N ASN A 63 -0.97 -29.90 -10.67
CA ASN A 63 -2.10 -30.12 -9.75
C ASN A 63 -3.18 -29.02 -9.77
N GLY A 64 -3.19 -28.18 -10.83
CA GLY A 64 -4.17 -27.10 -10.99
C GLY A 64 -3.85 -25.81 -10.25
N ILE A 65 -2.62 -25.61 -9.74
CA ILE A 65 -2.18 -24.35 -9.18
C ILE A 65 -2.05 -23.26 -10.27
N PRO A 66 -2.12 -21.96 -9.93
CA PRO A 66 -2.38 -20.90 -10.92
C PRO A 66 -1.27 -20.59 -11.92
N GLY A 67 0.00 -20.90 -11.63
CA GLY A 67 1.13 -20.53 -12.47
C GLY A 67 1.78 -19.18 -12.13
N ALA A 68 1.35 -18.56 -11.07
CA ALA A 68 1.92 -17.32 -10.52
C ALA A 68 1.66 -17.34 -9.01
N GLN A 69 2.57 -17.92 -8.24
CA GLN A 69 2.40 -18.14 -6.80
C GLN A 69 3.71 -18.41 -6.07
N TRP A 70 3.66 -18.35 -4.76
CA TRP A 70 4.61 -19.02 -3.86
C TRP A 70 4.09 -20.40 -3.53
N THR A 71 4.98 -21.39 -3.53
CA THR A 71 4.71 -22.79 -3.17
C THR A 71 6.01 -23.42 -2.67
N GLY A 72 5.92 -24.51 -1.91
CA GLY A 72 7.07 -25.13 -1.27
C GLY A 72 7.59 -24.32 -0.11
N GLU A 73 8.90 -24.23 -0.02
CA GLU A 73 9.58 -23.58 1.10
C GLU A 73 10.13 -22.21 0.72
N GLY A 74 9.93 -21.23 1.59
CA GLY A 74 10.46 -19.87 1.46
C GLY A 74 11.89 -19.76 2.00
N GLU A 75 12.75 -20.70 1.63
CA GLU A 75 14.20 -20.84 1.85
C GLU A 75 14.85 -20.32 3.15
N ASP A 76 15.41 -21.17 3.94
CA ASP A 76 16.86 -21.32 4.13
C ASP A 76 17.14 -22.75 4.60
N THR A 77 18.02 -23.45 3.90
CA THR A 77 18.50 -24.74 4.36
C THR A 77 19.63 -24.50 5.34
N ASP A 78 19.49 -24.89 6.58
CA ASP A 78 20.57 -24.84 7.55
C ASP A 78 21.72 -25.81 7.16
N ALA A 79 22.82 -25.77 7.88
CA ALA A 79 23.97 -26.63 7.59
C ALA A 79 23.69 -28.14 7.72
N GLU A 80 22.62 -28.49 8.40
CA GLU A 80 22.11 -29.86 8.62
C GLU A 80 21.12 -30.30 7.54
N GLY A 81 20.71 -29.40 6.61
CA GLY A 81 19.78 -29.67 5.54
C GLY A 81 18.31 -29.56 5.95
N ASN A 82 18.02 -28.99 7.13
CA ASN A 82 16.66 -28.65 7.50
C ASN A 82 16.29 -27.30 6.88
N THR A 83 15.11 -27.22 6.32
CA THR A 83 14.54 -25.95 5.84
C THR A 83 13.98 -25.19 7.02
N ASN A 84 14.40 -23.95 7.16
CA ASN A 84 13.80 -23.00 8.09
C ASN A 84 13.11 -21.93 7.28
N ALA A 85 11.82 -21.77 7.44
CA ALA A 85 11.09 -20.68 6.85
C ALA A 85 11.72 -19.34 7.29
N THR A 86 12.39 -18.65 6.37
CA THR A 86 13.06 -17.38 6.66
C THR A 86 12.17 -16.21 6.27
N LEU A 87 12.05 -15.26 7.18
CA LEU A 87 11.32 -14.02 6.93
C LEU A 87 12.09 -13.18 5.90
N ARG A 88 11.56 -13.11 4.67
CA ARG A 88 12.13 -12.36 3.55
C ARG A 88 11.25 -11.20 3.17
N GLU A 89 11.85 -10.15 2.63
CA GLU A 89 11.13 -9.03 2.04
C GLU A 89 10.80 -9.33 0.58
N TYR A 90 9.53 -9.15 0.23
CA TYR A 90 9.01 -9.20 -1.14
C TYR A 90 8.50 -7.83 -1.53
N SER A 91 8.64 -7.49 -2.82
CA SER A 91 8.19 -6.20 -3.31
C SER A 91 7.64 -6.29 -4.73
N TYR A 92 6.67 -5.43 -5.03
CA TYR A 92 6.05 -5.32 -6.35
C TYR A 92 5.82 -3.86 -6.71
N ASP A 93 6.21 -3.49 -7.94
CA ASP A 93 5.98 -2.17 -8.50
C ASP A 93 4.50 -2.00 -8.86
N LEU A 94 3.89 -0.94 -8.33
CA LEU A 94 2.50 -0.61 -8.56
C LEU A 94 2.30 0.57 -9.52
N GLU A 95 3.31 0.97 -10.30
CA GLU A 95 3.22 2.12 -11.21
C GLU A 95 2.04 1.98 -12.19
N ALA A 96 1.74 0.78 -12.65
CA ALA A 96 0.61 0.50 -13.53
C ALA A 96 -0.76 0.84 -12.91
N PHE A 97 -0.84 1.03 -11.60
CA PHE A 97 -2.06 1.29 -10.83
C PHE A 97 -2.16 2.72 -10.31
N THR A 98 -1.27 3.63 -10.71
CA THR A 98 -1.24 5.02 -10.21
C THR A 98 -2.48 5.85 -10.54
N ASN A 99 -3.38 5.36 -11.40
CA ASN A 99 -4.66 6.02 -11.68
C ASN A 99 -5.83 5.43 -10.87
N GLU A 100 -5.58 4.40 -10.07
CA GLU A 100 -6.62 3.71 -9.31
C GLU A 100 -6.89 4.43 -7.99
N THR A 101 -8.10 4.93 -7.84
CA THR A 101 -8.55 5.60 -6.61
C THR A 101 -9.14 4.64 -5.58
N ASN A 102 -9.46 3.42 -5.99
CA ASN A 102 -10.06 2.39 -5.15
C ASN A 102 -9.50 1.02 -5.51
N ILE A 103 -8.39 0.63 -4.90
CA ILE A 103 -7.81 -0.70 -5.09
C ILE A 103 -7.72 -1.42 -3.73
N VAL A 104 -8.03 -2.70 -3.75
CA VAL A 104 -7.91 -3.59 -2.60
C VAL A 104 -7.01 -4.75 -3.00
N PHE A 105 -6.08 -5.09 -2.14
CA PHE A 105 -5.24 -6.27 -2.28
C PHE A 105 -5.67 -7.35 -1.29
N ARG A 106 -5.40 -8.61 -1.64
CA ARG A 106 -5.55 -9.70 -0.70
C ARG A 106 -4.49 -10.77 -0.94
N PHE A 107 -4.03 -11.37 0.15
CA PHE A 107 -3.40 -12.67 0.09
C PHE A 107 -4.46 -13.74 -0.03
N LYS A 108 -4.20 -14.70 -0.90
CA LYS A 108 -5.00 -15.91 -1.05
C LYS A 108 -4.11 -17.10 -0.74
N PHE A 109 -4.43 -17.80 0.32
CA PHE A 109 -3.79 -19.06 0.67
C PHE A 109 -4.75 -20.20 0.36
N PHE A 110 -4.26 -21.17 -0.37
CA PHE A 110 -4.94 -22.43 -0.68
C PHE A 110 -4.09 -23.58 -0.16
N SER A 111 -4.72 -24.53 0.46
CA SER A 111 -4.13 -25.80 0.90
C SER A 111 -5.12 -26.90 0.61
N ASP A 112 -4.63 -28.04 0.22
CA ASP A 112 -5.44 -29.25 0.09
C ASP A 112 -5.63 -29.93 1.46
N GLN A 113 -5.92 -31.23 1.52
CA GLN A 113 -6.19 -31.95 2.77
C GLN A 113 -5.15 -33.01 3.09
N ALA A 114 -4.07 -33.13 2.31
CA ALA A 114 -3.20 -34.29 2.36
C ALA A 114 -1.97 -34.10 3.25
N VAL A 115 -1.13 -33.12 2.97
CA VAL A 115 0.08 -32.83 3.73
C VAL A 115 -0.11 -31.55 4.55
N VAL A 116 0.38 -31.57 5.77
CA VAL A 116 0.27 -30.42 6.70
C VAL A 116 1.68 -29.91 6.97
N GLU A 117 1.96 -28.72 6.50
CA GLU A 117 3.18 -27.97 6.77
C GLU A 117 2.89 -26.77 7.69
N GLU A 118 3.91 -25.95 8.00
CA GLU A 118 3.78 -24.83 8.96
C GLU A 118 2.88 -23.70 8.46
N GLY A 119 2.73 -23.53 7.13
CA GLY A 119 1.91 -22.50 6.53
C GLY A 119 2.69 -21.24 6.19
N ALA A 120 2.09 -20.06 6.36
CA ALA A 120 2.72 -18.78 6.01
C ALA A 120 2.53 -17.72 7.08
N LEU A 121 3.61 -17.01 7.37
CA LEU A 121 3.66 -15.81 8.21
C LEU A 121 3.87 -14.58 7.33
N ILE A 122 3.03 -13.55 7.49
CA ILE A 122 3.14 -12.28 6.76
C ILE A 122 3.25 -11.15 7.76
N ASP A 123 4.19 -10.23 7.54
CA ASP A 123 4.43 -9.07 8.39
C ASP A 123 4.86 -7.84 7.57
N ASP A 124 4.85 -6.68 8.20
CA ASP A 124 5.34 -5.40 7.63
C ASP A 124 4.70 -5.03 6.27
N TRP A 125 3.42 -5.36 6.05
CA TRP A 125 2.71 -4.94 4.85
C TRP A 125 2.65 -3.42 4.74
N VAL A 126 3.20 -2.87 3.66
CA VAL A 126 3.21 -1.44 3.40
C VAL A 126 3.17 -1.13 1.89
N ILE A 127 2.55 -0.01 1.53
CA ILE A 127 2.72 0.62 0.22
C ILE A 127 3.42 1.94 0.45
N ASN A 128 4.60 2.09 -0.15
CA ASN A 128 5.41 3.29 -0.13
C ASN A 128 5.38 3.94 -1.51
N GLY A 129 5.46 5.27 -1.54
CA GLY A 129 5.55 6.06 -2.76
C GLY A 129 5.79 7.52 -2.43
N THR A 130 6.12 8.32 -3.43
CA THR A 130 6.24 9.76 -3.27
C THR A 130 4.85 10.38 -3.32
N SER A 131 4.44 11.10 -2.27
CA SER A 131 3.16 11.80 -2.26
C SER A 131 3.11 12.85 -3.37
N LEU A 132 2.11 12.77 -4.24
CA LEU A 132 1.79 13.78 -5.27
C LEU A 132 0.99 14.95 -4.69
N SER A 133 0.60 14.90 -3.41
CA SER A 133 -0.05 16.04 -2.79
C SER A 133 0.88 17.25 -2.92
N VAL A 134 0.35 18.34 -3.46
CA VAL A 134 0.99 19.64 -3.38
C VAL A 134 1.45 19.80 -1.94
N ASN A 135 2.76 19.96 -1.74
CA ASN A 135 3.25 20.36 -0.44
C ASN A 135 2.32 21.47 0.04
N ASN A 136 1.55 21.24 1.10
CA ASN A 136 1.11 22.33 1.92
C ASN A 136 2.40 23.01 2.32
N GLN A 137 2.87 23.93 1.45
CA GLN A 137 3.89 24.89 1.86
C GLN A 137 3.41 25.35 3.21
N ASP A 138 4.28 25.32 4.18
CA ASP A 138 4.04 25.75 5.54
C ASP A 138 3.37 27.13 5.57
N LEU A 139 2.10 27.21 5.20
CA LEU A 139 1.27 28.39 5.38
C LEU A 139 1.25 28.78 6.87
N GLN A 140 1.50 27.82 7.74
CA GLN A 140 1.63 28.07 9.19
C GLN A 140 2.88 28.86 9.55
N SER A 141 3.95 28.80 8.78
CA SER A 141 5.16 29.60 9.04
C SER A 141 5.17 30.95 8.34
N SER A 142 4.42 31.10 7.24
CA SER A 142 4.37 32.34 6.47
C SER A 142 3.16 33.24 6.80
N PHE A 143 2.15 32.70 7.48
CA PHE A 143 0.90 33.40 7.75
C PHE A 143 0.42 33.15 9.20
N ALA A 144 0.14 34.22 9.93
CA ALA A 144 -0.43 34.10 11.26
C ALA A 144 -1.58 35.12 11.51
N VAL A 145 -2.60 34.64 12.21
CA VAL A 145 -3.74 35.43 12.66
C VAL A 145 -3.80 35.40 14.19
N TYR A 146 -3.70 36.55 14.83
CA TYR A 146 -3.72 36.62 16.29
C TYR A 146 -4.36 37.93 16.82
N PRO A 147 -4.98 37.91 18.00
CA PRO A 147 -5.34 36.69 18.76
C PRO A 147 -6.43 35.89 18.04
N ASN A 148 -6.42 34.59 18.26
CA ASN A 148 -7.47 33.70 17.79
C ASN A 148 -7.85 32.74 18.94
N PRO A 149 -9.05 32.84 19.52
CA PRO A 149 -10.15 33.73 19.13
C PRO A 149 -9.89 35.22 19.45
N SER A 150 -10.59 36.10 18.72
CA SER A 150 -10.54 37.58 18.90
C SER A 150 -11.93 38.12 19.26
N ASN A 151 -11.98 39.13 20.14
CA ASN A 151 -13.24 39.79 20.50
C ASN A 151 -13.56 40.99 19.62
N GLU A 152 -12.56 41.71 19.11
CA GLU A 152 -12.77 42.93 18.32
C GLU A 152 -11.77 43.09 17.17
N ILE A 153 -10.48 42.96 17.49
CA ILE A 153 -9.38 43.20 16.55
C ILE A 153 -8.52 41.96 16.45
N PHE A 154 -8.16 41.58 15.24
CA PHE A 154 -7.13 40.57 14.98
C PHE A 154 -6.09 41.14 14.01
N ASN A 155 -4.87 40.64 14.12
CA ASN A 155 -3.77 40.98 13.25
C ASN A 155 -3.49 39.81 12.31
N ILE A 156 -3.19 40.13 11.07
CA ILE A 156 -2.73 39.19 10.07
C ILE A 156 -1.29 39.55 9.75
N THR A 157 -0.38 38.59 9.90
CA THR A 157 1.02 38.74 9.48
C THR A 157 1.36 37.67 8.44
N TRP A 158 2.17 38.04 7.47
CA TRP A 158 2.78 37.11 6.52
C TRP A 158 4.22 37.51 6.25
N THR A 159 5.06 36.55 5.94
CA THR A 159 6.51 36.72 5.78
C THR A 159 6.95 36.78 4.32
N GLU A 160 6.07 36.47 3.37
CA GLU A 160 6.39 36.50 1.95
C GLU A 160 6.28 37.93 1.38
N GLN A 161 7.16 38.25 0.40
CA GLN A 161 7.09 39.52 -0.33
C GLN A 161 6.07 39.38 -1.48
N GLY A 162 5.09 40.28 -1.50
CA GLY A 162 4.09 40.29 -2.56
C GLY A 162 2.80 40.98 -2.18
N THR A 163 1.82 40.94 -3.06
CA THR A 163 0.47 41.47 -2.83
C THR A 163 -0.45 40.31 -2.42
N ALA A 164 -1.13 40.43 -1.31
CA ALA A 164 -2.12 39.47 -0.85
C ALA A 164 -3.53 40.04 -0.95
N VAL A 165 -4.50 39.23 -1.29
CA VAL A 165 -5.93 39.56 -1.21
C VAL A 165 -6.51 38.85 -0.01
N ILE A 166 -7.07 39.61 0.92
CA ILE A 166 -7.71 39.09 2.11
C ILE A 166 -9.22 39.10 1.90
N VAL A 167 -9.87 37.96 2.02
CA VAL A 167 -11.33 37.83 1.98
C VAL A 167 -11.78 37.16 3.26
N ILE A 168 -12.72 37.78 3.96
CA ILE A 168 -13.31 37.22 5.19
C ILE A 168 -14.75 36.80 4.88
N TYR A 169 -15.09 35.59 5.28
CA TYR A 169 -16.43 35.03 5.16
C TYR A 169 -17.05 34.80 6.53
N ASP A 170 -18.36 34.94 6.63
CA ASP A 170 -19.09 34.48 7.79
C ASP A 170 -19.28 32.95 7.75
N TYR A 171 -19.86 32.38 8.80
CA TYR A 171 -20.08 30.94 8.91
C TYR A 171 -21.07 30.38 7.85
N THR A 172 -21.79 31.25 7.13
CA THR A 172 -22.67 30.84 6.03
C THR A 172 -21.99 30.88 4.67
N GLY A 173 -20.72 31.31 4.62
CA GLY A 173 -19.96 31.45 3.37
C GLY A 173 -20.16 32.79 2.67
N LYS A 174 -20.86 33.77 3.29
CA LYS A 174 -21.03 35.10 2.74
C LYS A 174 -19.79 35.96 3.01
N SER A 175 -19.25 36.56 1.96
CA SER A 175 -18.10 37.49 2.11
C SER A 175 -18.50 38.75 2.89
N ILE A 176 -17.77 39.02 3.96
CA ILE A 176 -17.96 40.21 4.83
C ILE A 176 -16.93 41.30 4.52
N LEU A 177 -15.74 40.93 4.12
CA LEU A 177 -14.65 41.83 3.80
C LEU A 177 -13.83 41.29 2.64
N LYS A 178 -13.44 42.20 1.72
CA LYS A 178 -12.44 41.93 0.70
C LYS A 178 -11.49 43.14 0.62
N LYS A 179 -10.21 42.94 0.79
CA LYS A 179 -9.18 43.96 0.76
C LYS A 179 -7.97 43.54 -0.07
#